data_a48269034a42ad16232e959ab0f333dc
#
_entry.id   a48269034a42ad16232e959ab0f333dc
#
_cell.length_a   1.000
_cell.length_b   1.000
_cell.length_c   1.000
_cell.angle_alpha   90.00
_cell.angle_beta   90.00
_cell.angle_gamma   90.00
#
_symmetry.space_group_name_H-M   'P 1'
#
loop_
_entity.id
_entity.type
_entity.pdbx_description
1 polymer ?
#
loop_
_entity_poly.entity_id
_entity_poly.type
_entity_poly.pdbx_seq_one_letter_code
_entity_poly.pdbx_strand_id
1 'polypeptide(L)'
;MNDIDYQKILIDEPFAVYLANREKYLTSHQLMDFIRCPRLYYLKKTGALTTDPNKASSELILGSAAHKLILEGRKEFDLCYAVGAPINERTGKEYGRDTQAFAKWVEEQRADKGSAVEFITTEQWYTISSMANAAMKHEEAQKLLHHGVAERVLHSDFDGIPVQSRLDWFTEIGEVPVIVDLKTCNDLDSFEYDARK
;
A
#
# COMPACT_ATOMS: atom_id res chain seq x y z
N MET A 1 -32.25 12.43 4.53
CA MET A 1 -30.88 12.18 4.10
C MET A 1 -31.01 11.17 2.97
N ASN A 2 -30.48 11.43 1.79
CA ASN A 2 -30.56 10.43 0.73
C ASN A 2 -29.68 9.26 1.14
N ASP A 3 -30.22 8.05 1.17
CA ASP A 3 -29.47 6.83 1.40
C ASP A 3 -28.45 6.66 0.27
N ILE A 4 -27.20 6.97 0.53
CA ILE A 4 -26.11 6.77 -0.42
C ILE A 4 -25.76 5.28 -0.40
N ASP A 5 -25.97 4.62 -1.51
CA ASP A 5 -25.56 3.23 -1.70
C ASP A 5 -24.03 3.20 -1.97
N TYR A 6 -23.24 3.10 -0.93
CA TYR A 6 -21.78 3.09 -1.01
C TYR A 6 -21.22 1.97 -1.87
N GLN A 7 -21.91 0.83 -1.95
CA GLN A 7 -21.49 -0.29 -2.78
C GLN A 7 -21.48 0.05 -4.28
N LYS A 8 -22.30 1.02 -4.70
CA LYS A 8 -22.33 1.47 -6.10
C LYS A 8 -21.25 2.48 -6.45
N ILE A 9 -20.72 3.18 -5.46
CA ILE A 9 -19.67 4.21 -5.67
C ILE A 9 -18.27 3.70 -5.38
N LEU A 10 -18.12 2.62 -4.58
CA LEU A 10 -16.86 1.98 -4.29
C LEU A 10 -16.52 0.96 -5.38
N ILE A 11 -15.46 1.25 -6.12
CA ILE A 11 -15.06 0.46 -7.28
C ILE A 11 -13.93 -0.50 -6.87
N ASP A 12 -14.07 -1.77 -7.20
CA ASP A 12 -12.99 -2.75 -7.12
C ASP A 12 -12.12 -2.62 -8.36
N GLU A 13 -11.14 -1.71 -8.31
CA GLU A 13 -10.28 -1.40 -9.44
C GLU A 13 -8.86 -1.91 -9.18
N PRO A 14 -8.27 -2.70 -10.09
CA PRO A 14 -6.90 -3.13 -9.98
C PRO A 14 -5.94 -1.94 -9.85
N PHE A 15 -4.91 -2.06 -9.00
CA PHE A 15 -3.97 -0.96 -8.74
C PHE A 15 -3.30 -0.43 -10.01
N ALA A 16 -2.99 -1.30 -10.97
CA ALA A 16 -2.42 -0.89 -12.26
C ALA A 16 -3.36 0.02 -13.06
N VAL A 17 -4.68 -0.24 -13.00
CA VAL A 17 -5.70 0.60 -13.66
C VAL A 17 -5.82 1.94 -12.94
N TYR A 18 -5.86 1.95 -11.60
CA TYR A 18 -5.83 3.17 -10.79
C TYR A 18 -4.60 4.04 -11.13
N LEU A 19 -3.42 3.43 -11.27
CA LEU A 19 -2.21 4.16 -11.66
C LEU A 19 -2.30 4.74 -13.07
N ALA A 20 -2.80 3.97 -14.04
CA ALA A 20 -2.99 4.44 -15.42
C ALA A 20 -4.00 5.60 -15.50
N ASN A 21 -5.01 5.59 -14.65
CA ASN A 21 -6.02 6.63 -14.59
C ASN A 21 -5.50 7.99 -14.05
N ARG A 22 -4.29 8.08 -13.51
CA ARG A 22 -3.67 9.34 -13.04
C ARG A 22 -3.50 10.41 -14.14
N GLU A 23 -3.57 10.01 -15.38
CA GLU A 23 -3.57 10.97 -16.49
C GLU A 23 -4.91 11.70 -16.63
N LYS A 24 -6.00 11.02 -16.33
CA LYS A 24 -7.38 11.52 -16.45
C LYS A 24 -7.91 12.11 -15.16
N TYR A 25 -7.55 11.51 -14.02
CA TYR A 25 -8.06 11.88 -12.70
C TYR A 25 -6.94 12.46 -11.84
N LEU A 26 -7.23 13.53 -11.16
CA LEU A 26 -6.35 14.12 -10.16
C LEU A 26 -6.38 13.26 -8.89
N THR A 27 -5.21 12.95 -8.34
CA THR A 27 -5.07 12.23 -7.06
C THR A 27 -4.67 13.18 -5.94
N SER A 28 -4.86 12.77 -4.67
CA SER A 28 -4.42 13.52 -3.50
C SER A 28 -2.92 13.86 -3.55
N HIS A 29 -2.06 12.91 -3.94
CA HIS A 29 -0.62 13.15 -4.09
C HIS A 29 -0.30 14.19 -5.16
N GLN A 30 -0.98 14.17 -6.29
CA GLN A 30 -0.82 15.17 -7.34
C GLN A 30 -1.28 16.54 -6.87
N LEU A 31 -2.38 16.60 -6.12
CA LEU A 31 -2.86 17.83 -5.51
C LEU A 31 -1.87 18.40 -4.49
N MET A 32 -1.30 17.54 -3.63
CA MET A 32 -0.25 17.96 -2.68
C MET A 32 1.01 18.45 -3.38
N ASP A 33 1.45 17.80 -4.46
CA ASP A 33 2.55 18.30 -5.28
C ASP A 33 2.27 19.68 -5.86
N PHE A 34 1.03 19.91 -6.33
CA PHE A 34 0.60 21.20 -6.87
C PHE A 34 0.56 22.29 -5.78
N ILE A 35 -0.02 22.00 -4.61
CA ILE A 35 -0.09 22.94 -3.48
C ILE A 35 1.33 23.31 -3.01
N ARG A 36 2.21 22.33 -2.93
CA ARG A 36 3.61 22.54 -2.53
C ARG A 36 4.37 23.38 -3.54
N CYS A 37 4.24 23.07 -4.84
CA CYS A 37 4.89 23.77 -5.94
C CYS A 37 4.23 23.40 -7.26
N PRO A 38 3.46 24.29 -7.92
CA PRO A 38 2.84 24.02 -9.22
C PRO A 38 3.83 23.54 -10.29
N ARG A 39 5.06 24.04 -10.27
CA ARG A 39 6.12 23.60 -11.19
C ARG A 39 6.54 22.14 -10.92
N LEU A 40 6.58 21.70 -9.67
CA LEU A 40 6.87 20.31 -9.31
C LEU A 40 5.79 19.38 -9.88
N TYR A 41 4.52 19.73 -9.68
CA TYR A 41 3.40 19.00 -10.27
C TYR A 41 3.53 18.89 -11.79
N TYR A 42 3.78 20.03 -12.47
CA TYR A 42 3.93 20.09 -13.92
C TYR A 42 5.07 19.18 -14.42
N LEU A 43 6.26 19.26 -13.80
CA LEU A 43 7.42 18.46 -14.20
C LEU A 43 7.20 16.96 -14.01
N LYS A 44 6.52 16.56 -12.94
CA LYS A 44 6.12 15.16 -12.70
C LYS A 44 5.06 14.71 -13.71
N LYS A 45 4.03 15.53 -13.94
CA LYS A 45 2.93 15.25 -14.86
C LYS A 45 3.39 15.07 -16.30
N THR A 46 4.39 15.85 -16.75
CA THR A 46 4.96 15.78 -18.10
C THR A 46 6.08 14.76 -18.26
N GLY A 47 6.45 14.04 -17.18
CA GLY A 47 7.57 13.10 -17.19
C GLY A 47 8.96 13.77 -17.28
N ALA A 48 9.03 15.11 -17.20
CA ALA A 48 10.30 15.83 -17.18
C ALA A 48 11.09 15.63 -15.89
N LEU A 49 10.39 15.26 -14.81
CA LEU A 49 10.99 14.80 -13.56
C LEU A 49 10.48 13.37 -13.29
N THR A 50 11.32 12.40 -13.58
CA THR A 50 11.06 11.01 -13.23
C THR A 50 11.59 10.73 -11.84
N THR A 51 10.73 10.24 -10.94
CA THR A 51 11.21 9.52 -9.76
C THR A 51 11.58 8.11 -10.22
N ASP A 52 12.79 7.66 -9.89
CA ASP A 52 13.21 6.29 -10.22
C ASP A 52 12.24 5.29 -9.55
N PRO A 53 11.41 4.56 -10.30
CA PRO A 53 10.47 3.61 -9.73
C PRO A 53 11.17 2.45 -9.01
N ASN A 54 12.46 2.21 -9.32
CA ASN A 54 13.27 1.16 -8.68
C ASN A 54 13.87 1.62 -7.35
N LYS A 55 13.69 2.89 -6.98
CA LYS A 55 14.18 3.47 -5.73
C LYS A 55 13.06 3.57 -4.69
N ALA A 56 12.17 2.57 -4.62
CA ALA A 56 11.31 2.43 -3.47
C ALA A 56 12.22 2.26 -2.24
N SER A 57 12.13 3.19 -1.30
CA SER A 57 12.92 3.06 -0.07
C SER A 57 12.46 1.81 0.68
N SER A 58 13.36 1.23 1.47
CA SER A 58 13.05 0.07 2.33
C SER A 58 11.80 0.32 3.18
N GLU A 59 11.59 1.57 3.59
CA GLU A 59 10.43 2.02 4.38
C GLU A 59 9.13 1.95 3.57
N LEU A 60 9.15 2.30 2.29
CA LEU A 60 7.96 2.22 1.42
C LEU A 60 7.53 0.77 1.22
N ILE A 61 8.48 -0.14 0.97
CA ILE A 61 8.21 -1.57 0.83
C ILE A 61 7.62 -2.12 2.13
N LEU A 62 8.20 -1.75 3.27
CA LEU A 62 7.73 -2.18 4.59
C LEU A 62 6.30 -1.66 4.87
N GLY A 63 6.03 -0.40 4.56
CA GLY A 63 4.70 0.20 4.68
C GLY A 63 3.66 -0.50 3.81
N SER A 64 3.94 -0.67 2.51
CA SER A 64 3.04 -1.35 1.58
C SER A 64 2.77 -2.80 1.97
N ALA A 65 3.79 -3.52 2.45
CA ALA A 65 3.66 -4.89 2.92
C ALA A 65 2.83 -4.99 4.20
N ALA A 66 2.99 -4.03 5.13
CA ALA A 66 2.16 -3.96 6.34
C ALA A 66 0.70 -3.67 6.00
N HIS A 67 0.41 -2.72 5.09
CA HIS A 67 -0.95 -2.47 4.58
C HIS A 67 -1.57 -3.74 4.00
N LYS A 68 -0.86 -4.41 3.10
CA LYS A 68 -1.35 -5.65 2.47
C LYS A 68 -1.69 -6.72 3.52
N LEU A 69 -0.81 -6.92 4.51
CA LEU A 69 -1.03 -7.94 5.54
C LEU A 69 -2.19 -7.59 6.49
N ILE A 70 -2.29 -6.32 6.90
CA ILE A 70 -3.31 -5.87 7.88
C ILE A 70 -4.70 -5.80 7.23
N LEU A 71 -4.79 -5.23 6.03
CA LEU A 71 -6.08 -4.92 5.40
C LEU A 71 -6.62 -6.05 4.53
N GLU A 72 -5.74 -6.79 3.85
CA GLU A 72 -6.17 -7.84 2.91
C GLU A 72 -5.84 -9.25 3.42
N GLY A 73 -5.03 -9.34 4.46
CA GLY A 73 -4.73 -10.60 5.15
C GLY A 73 -3.57 -11.40 4.53
N ARG A 74 -3.25 -12.50 5.18
CA ARG A 74 -2.08 -13.32 4.86
C ARG A 74 -2.11 -13.90 3.45
N LYS A 75 -3.26 -14.31 2.96
CA LYS A 75 -3.39 -14.94 1.64
C LYS A 75 -3.00 -13.97 0.52
N GLU A 76 -3.53 -12.76 0.55
CA GLU A 76 -3.23 -11.73 -0.44
C GLU A 76 -1.78 -11.23 -0.31
N PHE A 77 -1.27 -11.15 0.93
CA PHE A 77 0.14 -10.86 1.18
C PHE A 77 1.05 -11.89 0.51
N ASP A 78 0.80 -13.20 0.68
CA ASP A 78 1.63 -14.27 0.13
C ASP A 78 1.63 -14.31 -1.41
N LEU A 79 0.62 -13.75 -2.07
CA LEU A 79 0.60 -13.59 -3.53
C LEU A 79 1.53 -12.45 -4.00
N CYS A 80 1.69 -11.41 -3.19
CA CYS A 80 2.44 -10.22 -3.56
C CYS A 80 3.88 -10.21 -3.07
N TYR A 81 4.18 -10.93 -1.98
CA TYR A 81 5.48 -10.88 -1.32
C TYR A 81 6.10 -12.27 -1.18
N ALA A 82 7.43 -12.31 -1.37
CA ALA A 82 8.27 -13.46 -1.02
C ALA A 82 9.18 -13.07 0.14
N VAL A 83 9.19 -13.89 1.19
CA VAL A 83 9.90 -13.62 2.45
C VAL A 83 11.21 -14.38 2.51
N GLY A 84 12.28 -13.70 2.92
CA GLY A 84 13.57 -14.30 3.21
C GLY A 84 14.40 -14.59 1.97
N ALA A 85 15.17 -15.65 2.05
CA ALA A 85 16.04 -16.17 1.01
C ALA A 85 16.25 -17.68 1.20
N PRO A 86 16.75 -18.41 0.20
CA PRO A 86 17.08 -19.83 0.38
C PRO A 86 18.18 -20.01 1.43
N ILE A 87 18.09 -21.09 2.19
CA ILE A 87 19.03 -21.41 3.25
C ILE A 87 20.23 -22.17 2.69
N ASN A 88 21.43 -21.75 3.05
CA ASN A 88 22.64 -22.50 2.78
C ASN A 88 22.75 -23.65 3.78
N GLU A 89 22.57 -24.88 3.30
CA GLU A 89 22.55 -26.09 4.13
C GLU A 89 23.84 -26.29 4.94
N ARG A 90 24.99 -25.81 4.44
CA ARG A 90 26.28 -25.92 5.12
C ARG A 90 26.43 -24.97 6.31
N THR A 91 25.83 -23.76 6.21
CA THR A 91 26.03 -22.70 7.22
C THR A 91 24.77 -22.45 8.06
N GLY A 92 23.61 -22.94 7.64
CA GLY A 92 22.32 -22.66 8.28
C GLY A 92 21.85 -21.21 8.11
N LYS A 93 22.52 -20.41 7.27
CA LYS A 93 22.19 -18.97 7.03
C LYS A 93 21.54 -18.77 5.66
N GLU A 94 20.76 -17.72 5.53
CA GLU A 94 20.23 -17.28 4.25
C GLU A 94 21.36 -16.91 3.28
N TYR A 95 21.16 -17.20 1.99
CA TYR A 95 22.04 -16.73 0.94
C TYR A 95 21.89 -15.22 0.75
N GLY A 96 23.03 -14.54 0.55
CA GLY A 96 23.03 -13.10 0.21
C GLY A 96 22.37 -12.82 -1.15
N ARG A 97 21.85 -11.62 -1.29
CA ARG A 97 21.12 -11.17 -2.50
C ARG A 97 21.98 -11.13 -3.77
N ASP A 98 23.29 -11.12 -3.63
CA ASP A 98 24.31 -11.12 -4.71
C ASP A 98 24.71 -12.52 -5.18
N THR A 99 24.13 -13.58 -4.60
CA THR A 99 24.47 -14.96 -4.91
C THR A 99 23.62 -15.54 -6.04
N GLN A 100 24.18 -16.49 -6.79
CA GLN A 100 23.42 -17.23 -7.81
C GLN A 100 22.25 -18.03 -7.22
N ALA A 101 22.41 -18.53 -5.99
CA ALA A 101 21.33 -19.25 -5.30
C ALA A 101 20.14 -18.35 -5.02
N PHE A 102 20.38 -17.08 -4.62
CA PHE A 102 19.33 -16.10 -4.45
C PHE A 102 18.67 -15.73 -5.80
N ALA A 103 19.47 -15.49 -6.84
CA ALA A 103 18.96 -15.17 -8.17
C ALA A 103 18.02 -16.28 -8.71
N LYS A 104 18.42 -17.53 -8.57
CA LYS A 104 17.59 -18.69 -8.95
C LYS A 104 16.28 -18.73 -8.16
N TRP A 105 16.34 -18.52 -6.85
CA TRP A 105 15.17 -18.49 -6.00
C TRP A 105 14.20 -17.34 -6.39
N VAL A 106 14.72 -16.17 -6.77
CA VAL A 106 13.93 -15.04 -7.29
C VAL A 106 13.17 -15.45 -8.55
N GLU A 107 13.82 -16.16 -9.48
CA GLU A 107 13.18 -16.65 -10.70
C GLU A 107 12.06 -17.65 -10.37
N GLU A 108 12.30 -18.58 -9.43
CA GLU A 108 11.30 -19.53 -8.96
C GLU A 108 10.09 -18.82 -8.33
N GLN A 109 10.33 -17.82 -7.45
CA GLN A 109 9.24 -17.05 -6.84
C GLN A 109 8.45 -16.24 -7.89
N ARG A 110 9.11 -15.67 -8.90
CA ARG A 110 8.44 -14.97 -9.99
C ARG A 110 7.66 -15.89 -10.92
N ALA A 111 8.12 -17.11 -11.11
CA ALA A 111 7.40 -18.12 -11.88
C ALA A 111 6.12 -18.57 -11.15
N ASP A 112 6.16 -18.66 -9.82
CA ASP A 112 5.03 -19.09 -8.98
C ASP A 112 4.01 -17.95 -8.76
N LYS A 113 4.48 -16.76 -8.39
CA LYS A 113 3.64 -15.62 -7.92
C LYS A 113 3.44 -14.52 -8.96
N GLY A 114 4.17 -14.57 -10.07
CA GLY A 114 4.18 -13.52 -11.09
C GLY A 114 5.35 -12.55 -10.97
N SER A 115 5.59 -11.81 -12.06
CA SER A 115 6.73 -10.89 -12.18
C SER A 115 6.69 -9.70 -11.22
N ALA A 116 5.51 -9.36 -10.70
CA ALA A 116 5.30 -8.23 -9.80
C ALA A 116 5.59 -8.56 -8.32
N VAL A 117 5.99 -9.82 -8.00
CA VAL A 117 6.31 -10.20 -6.62
C VAL A 117 7.47 -9.37 -6.07
N GLU A 118 7.27 -8.84 -4.86
CA GLU A 118 8.27 -8.09 -4.11
C GLU A 118 8.98 -8.99 -3.09
N PHE A 119 10.26 -8.68 -2.82
CA PHE A 119 11.11 -9.50 -1.95
C PHE A 119 11.44 -8.74 -0.68
N ILE A 120 11.02 -9.28 0.46
CA ILE A 120 11.30 -8.75 1.79
C ILE A 120 12.21 -9.69 2.56
N THR A 121 13.02 -9.14 3.45
CA THR A 121 13.90 -9.93 4.32
C THR A 121 13.10 -10.60 5.44
N THR A 122 13.68 -11.63 6.04
CA THR A 122 13.12 -12.25 7.25
C THR A 122 12.97 -11.23 8.39
N GLU A 123 13.89 -10.28 8.53
CA GLU A 123 13.80 -9.22 9.52
C GLU A 123 12.62 -8.26 9.24
N GLN A 124 12.45 -7.84 7.98
CA GLN A 124 11.28 -7.04 7.57
C GLN A 124 9.97 -7.77 7.83
N TRP A 125 9.92 -9.07 7.57
CA TRP A 125 8.77 -9.90 7.89
C TRP A 125 8.42 -9.90 9.39
N TYR A 126 9.42 -10.03 10.27
CA TYR A 126 9.17 -9.94 11.71
C TYR A 126 8.61 -8.59 12.12
N THR A 127 9.12 -7.51 11.55
CA THR A 127 8.60 -6.15 11.79
C THR A 127 7.15 -6.02 11.32
N ILE A 128 6.85 -6.41 10.08
CA ILE A 128 5.51 -6.36 9.50
C ILE A 128 4.52 -7.20 10.30
N SER A 129 4.92 -8.43 10.67
CA SER A 129 4.10 -9.34 11.47
C SER A 129 3.81 -8.76 12.86
N SER A 130 4.78 -8.07 13.46
CA SER A 130 4.60 -7.43 14.77
C SER A 130 3.64 -6.25 14.67
N MET A 131 3.72 -5.42 13.62
CA MET A 131 2.78 -4.34 13.34
C MET A 131 1.35 -4.89 13.15
N ALA A 132 1.20 -5.92 12.33
CA ALA A 132 -0.10 -6.55 12.09
C ALA A 132 -0.70 -7.13 13.37
N ASN A 133 0.11 -7.84 14.17
CA ASN A 133 -0.33 -8.38 15.44
C ASN A 133 -0.72 -7.28 16.45
N ALA A 134 -0.01 -6.15 16.48
CA ALA A 134 -0.35 -5.02 17.33
C ALA A 134 -1.67 -4.38 16.91
N ALA A 135 -1.87 -4.12 15.61
CA ALA A 135 -3.12 -3.59 15.08
C ALA A 135 -4.30 -4.52 15.39
N MET A 136 -4.14 -5.84 15.16
CA MET A 136 -5.19 -6.83 15.39
C MET A 136 -5.46 -7.12 16.87
N LYS A 137 -4.61 -6.71 17.80
CA LYS A 137 -4.85 -6.78 19.26
C LYS A 137 -5.49 -5.52 19.82
N HIS A 138 -5.48 -4.41 19.08
CA HIS A 138 -6.06 -3.17 19.53
C HIS A 138 -7.58 -3.18 19.34
N GLU A 139 -8.35 -3.04 20.41
CA GLU A 139 -9.81 -3.19 20.39
C GLU A 139 -10.51 -2.27 19.39
N GLU A 140 -10.11 -0.99 19.30
CA GLU A 140 -10.72 -0.04 18.37
C GLU A 140 -10.34 -0.35 16.93
N ALA A 141 -9.10 -0.79 16.67
CA ALA A 141 -8.68 -1.22 15.34
C ALA A 141 -9.46 -2.48 14.91
N GLN A 142 -9.68 -3.44 15.80
CA GLN A 142 -10.52 -4.60 15.51
C GLN A 142 -11.93 -4.20 15.11
N LYS A 143 -12.57 -3.27 15.83
CA LYS A 143 -13.92 -2.79 15.51
C LYS A 143 -13.98 -2.16 14.11
N LEU A 144 -12.95 -1.37 13.75
CA LEU A 144 -12.84 -0.72 12.47
C LEU A 144 -12.57 -1.69 11.30
N LEU A 145 -11.74 -2.72 11.55
CA LEU A 145 -11.26 -3.64 10.51
C LEU A 145 -12.05 -4.96 10.44
N HIS A 146 -13.06 -5.15 11.29
CA HIS A 146 -13.79 -6.42 11.37
C HIS A 146 -14.68 -6.68 10.14
N HIS A 147 -15.40 -5.65 9.69
CA HIS A 147 -16.27 -5.70 8.52
C HIS A 147 -15.96 -4.51 7.61
N GLY A 148 -15.61 -4.77 6.38
CA GLY A 148 -15.32 -3.70 5.44
C GLY A 148 -14.69 -4.22 4.17
N VAL A 149 -14.22 -3.30 3.36
CA VAL A 149 -13.56 -3.60 2.08
C VAL A 149 -12.27 -2.81 1.96
N ALA A 150 -11.19 -3.52 1.61
CA ALA A 150 -9.87 -2.92 1.37
C ALA A 150 -9.76 -2.30 -0.02
N GLU A 151 -8.90 -1.30 -0.14
CA GLU A 151 -8.34 -0.84 -1.42
C GLU A 151 -9.37 -0.45 -2.49
N ARG A 152 -10.50 0.13 -2.05
CA ARG A 152 -11.56 0.57 -2.97
C ARG A 152 -11.26 1.94 -3.57
N VAL A 153 -11.61 2.11 -4.83
CA VAL A 153 -11.41 3.36 -5.57
C VAL A 153 -12.72 4.14 -5.64
N LEU A 154 -12.62 5.44 -5.44
CA LEU A 154 -13.68 6.42 -5.68
C LEU A 154 -13.27 7.29 -6.86
N HIS A 155 -14.19 7.46 -7.81
CA HIS A 155 -14.10 8.49 -8.83
C HIS A 155 -15.16 9.56 -8.55
N SER A 156 -14.78 10.81 -8.69
CA SER A 156 -15.69 11.95 -8.48
C SER A 156 -15.32 13.10 -9.41
N ASP A 157 -16.14 14.13 -9.38
CA ASP A 157 -15.86 15.42 -10.01
C ASP A 157 -15.81 16.51 -8.93
N PHE A 158 -14.79 17.31 -8.96
CA PHE A 158 -14.63 18.47 -8.09
C PHE A 158 -14.55 19.73 -8.94
N ASP A 159 -15.66 20.46 -9.03
CA ASP A 159 -15.78 21.68 -9.85
C ASP A 159 -15.32 21.50 -11.32
N GLY A 160 -15.71 20.39 -11.96
CA GLY A 160 -15.33 20.07 -13.34
C GLY A 160 -13.95 19.43 -13.47
N ILE A 161 -13.28 19.15 -12.36
CA ILE A 161 -11.99 18.45 -12.33
C ILE A 161 -12.24 17.00 -11.90
N PRO A 162 -12.02 16.01 -12.77
CA PRO A 162 -12.15 14.61 -12.38
C PRO A 162 -11.07 14.24 -11.35
N VAL A 163 -11.50 13.66 -10.25
CA VAL A 163 -10.65 13.26 -9.14
C VAL A 163 -10.83 11.78 -8.83
N GLN A 164 -9.77 11.16 -8.34
CA GLN A 164 -9.82 9.78 -7.84
C GLN A 164 -9.10 9.65 -6.50
N SER A 165 -9.62 8.75 -5.66
CA SER A 165 -8.99 8.36 -4.41
C SER A 165 -9.05 6.85 -4.26
N ARG A 166 -7.99 6.25 -3.73
CA ARG A 166 -7.97 4.87 -3.30
C ARG A 166 -7.98 4.85 -1.78
N LEU A 167 -9.01 4.24 -1.22
CA LEU A 167 -9.21 4.14 0.21
C LEU A 167 -8.48 2.90 0.71
N ASP A 168 -7.71 3.03 1.78
CA ASP A 168 -7.07 1.87 2.42
C ASP A 168 -8.12 0.88 2.91
N TRP A 169 -9.14 1.39 3.61
CA TRP A 169 -10.24 0.58 4.12
C TRP A 169 -11.52 1.40 4.23
N PHE A 170 -12.64 0.79 3.85
CA PHE A 170 -13.97 1.33 4.04
C PHE A 170 -14.81 0.36 4.88
N THR A 171 -15.50 0.90 5.88
CA THR A 171 -16.41 0.14 6.75
C THR A 171 -17.63 0.97 7.11
N GLU A 172 -18.61 0.34 7.74
CA GLU A 172 -19.77 0.98 8.35
C GLU A 172 -19.86 0.58 9.82
N ILE A 173 -20.02 1.57 10.68
CA ILE A 173 -20.27 1.35 12.12
C ILE A 173 -21.70 1.77 12.39
N GLY A 174 -22.58 0.79 12.57
CA GLY A 174 -24.01 1.02 12.53
C GLY A 174 -24.42 1.48 11.12
N GLU A 175 -24.98 2.70 11.02
CA GLU A 175 -25.37 3.31 9.75
C GLU A 175 -24.37 4.42 9.31
N VAL A 176 -23.22 4.52 9.96
CA VAL A 176 -22.24 5.57 9.69
C VAL A 176 -21.11 5.02 8.84
N PRO A 177 -20.91 5.56 7.62
CA PRO A 177 -19.77 5.20 6.79
C PRO A 177 -18.48 5.73 7.38
N VAL A 178 -17.44 4.89 7.42
CA VAL A 178 -16.14 5.22 7.99
C VAL A 178 -15.05 4.86 6.99
N ILE A 179 -14.19 5.82 6.69
CA ILE A 179 -12.95 5.61 5.94
C ILE A 179 -11.83 5.48 6.96
N VAL A 180 -11.09 4.38 6.89
CA VAL A 180 -9.90 4.16 7.70
C VAL A 180 -8.68 4.27 6.80
N ASP A 181 -7.74 5.09 7.21
CA ASP A 181 -6.46 5.29 6.55
C ASP A 181 -5.36 4.75 7.46
N LEU A 182 -4.65 3.74 7.01
CA LEU A 182 -3.58 3.08 7.77
C LEU A 182 -2.25 3.78 7.50
N LYS A 183 -1.57 4.21 8.54
CA LYS A 183 -0.26 4.84 8.42
C LYS A 183 0.79 4.10 9.23
N THR A 184 1.91 3.83 8.58
CA THR A 184 3.12 3.36 9.26
C THR A 184 4.05 4.55 9.49
N CYS A 185 4.62 4.66 10.68
CA CYS A 185 5.57 5.71 11.03
C CYS A 185 6.73 5.12 11.85
N ASN A 186 7.88 5.80 11.81
CA ASN A 186 9.06 5.40 12.59
C ASN A 186 9.00 5.93 14.03
N ASP A 187 8.20 6.96 14.27
CA ASP A 187 8.09 7.64 15.55
C ASP A 187 6.64 8.00 15.84
N LEU A 188 6.07 7.36 16.85
CA LEU A 188 4.68 7.60 17.27
C LEU A 188 4.49 8.96 17.94
N ASP A 189 5.52 9.52 18.56
CA ASP A 189 5.43 10.81 19.25
C ASP A 189 5.27 11.97 18.24
N SER A 190 5.80 11.82 17.03
CA SER A 190 5.64 12.79 15.94
C SER A 190 4.40 12.53 15.07
N PHE A 191 3.73 11.40 15.23
CA PHE A 191 2.63 10.96 14.35
C PHE A 191 1.48 11.95 14.28
N GLU A 192 1.06 12.52 15.41
CA GLU A 192 -0.05 13.51 15.45
C GLU A 192 0.25 14.73 14.58
N TYR A 193 1.49 15.21 14.59
CA TYR A 193 1.93 16.33 13.76
C TYR A 193 1.93 15.95 12.27
N ASP A 194 2.39 14.77 11.93
CA ASP A 194 2.47 14.30 10.55
C ASP A 194 1.09 13.95 9.97
N ALA A 195 0.17 13.48 10.79
CA ALA A 195 -1.20 13.19 10.40
C ALA A 195 -2.04 14.44 10.10
N ARG A 196 -1.60 15.62 10.57
CA ARG A 196 -2.28 16.93 10.35
C ARG A 196 -1.77 17.66 9.10
N LYS A 197 -0.75 17.17 8.43
CA LYS A 197 -0.23 17.72 7.17
C LYS A 197 -1.01 17.20 5.98
#